data_7dbb5271b244f5f0869ebb5b567b1992
#
_entry.id   7dbb5271b244f5f0869ebb5b567b1992
#
_cell.length_a   1.000
_cell.length_b   1.000
_cell.length_c   1.000
_cell.angle_alpha   90.00
_cell.angle_beta   90.00
_cell.angle_gamma   90.00
#
_symmetry.space_group_name_H-M   'P 1'
#
loop_
_entity.id
_entity.type
_entity.pdbx_description
1 polymer ?
#
loop_
_entity_poly.entity_id
_entity_poly.type
_entity_poly.pdbx_seq_one_letter_code
_entity_poly.pdbx_strand_id
1 'polypeptide(L)'
;DKSMLHLNPYDIKLFGEKKTIFYIVGVCTDKEYRHKGYMDFMLKTVFGKLYNENVPFVYLMPASEKIYTPYGFRGMYNVTSFKALKREDGGKVYNGCIESCDIKEFDDLSEREKIELSKYAAMKLEREFECFVDRDNSYFEHKNKEMKACEGSVLILMRDGEVMGYAMYLCEDEPEVVEMVADKEYTDIFVEK
;
A
#
# COMPACT_ATOMS: atom_id res chain seq x y z
N ASP A 1 7.47 -23.39 -17.29
CA ASP A 1 8.28 -22.17 -17.26
C ASP A 1 9.46 -22.36 -16.32
N LYS A 2 10.65 -21.82 -16.68
CA LYS A 2 11.87 -21.99 -15.89
C LYS A 2 12.07 -20.84 -14.90
N SER A 3 11.60 -19.66 -15.26
CA SER A 3 11.63 -18.46 -14.44
C SER A 3 10.46 -17.55 -14.83
N MET A 4 9.93 -16.80 -13.88
CA MET A 4 8.80 -15.87 -14.07
C MET A 4 8.93 -14.65 -13.19
N LEU A 5 8.27 -13.60 -13.59
CA LEU A 5 7.94 -12.40 -12.79
C LEU A 5 6.63 -11.80 -13.30
N HIS A 6 6.00 -11.00 -12.48
CA HIS A 6 4.86 -10.19 -12.87
C HIS A 6 5.21 -8.71 -12.81
N LEU A 7 4.64 -7.94 -13.72
CA LEU A 7 4.71 -6.48 -13.77
C LEU A 7 3.31 -5.94 -13.52
N ASN A 8 3.09 -5.40 -12.35
CA ASN A 8 1.81 -4.79 -11.99
C ASN A 8 1.91 -3.27 -12.20
N PRO A 9 1.13 -2.69 -13.12
CA PRO A 9 1.14 -1.26 -13.33
C PRO A 9 0.48 -0.54 -12.15
N TYR A 10 1.11 0.56 -11.71
CA TYR A 10 0.56 1.47 -10.72
C TYR A 10 0.74 2.91 -11.19
N ASP A 11 -0.30 3.69 -11.02
CA ASP A 11 -0.21 5.13 -11.16
C ASP A 11 0.40 5.72 -9.90
N ILE A 12 1.48 6.48 -10.08
CA ILE A 12 2.18 7.17 -8.99
C ILE A 12 2.12 8.68 -9.20
N LYS A 13 2.17 9.40 -8.09
CA LYS A 13 2.56 10.81 -8.07
C LYS A 13 4.06 10.90 -7.86
N LEU A 14 4.76 11.57 -8.77
CA LEU A 14 6.19 11.82 -8.73
C LEU A 14 6.41 13.33 -8.90
N PHE A 15 6.80 14.02 -7.83
CA PHE A 15 6.92 15.48 -7.79
C PHE A 15 5.67 16.20 -8.31
N GLY A 16 4.48 15.70 -7.95
CA GLY A 16 3.19 16.22 -8.41
C GLY A 16 2.72 15.76 -9.79
N GLU A 17 3.57 15.12 -10.59
CA GLU A 17 3.20 14.57 -11.89
C GLU A 17 2.72 13.11 -11.78
N LYS A 18 1.64 12.77 -12.48
CA LYS A 18 1.15 11.39 -12.58
C LYS A 18 1.97 10.61 -13.62
N LYS A 19 2.51 9.46 -13.21
CA LYS A 19 3.27 8.52 -14.06
C LYS A 19 2.79 7.11 -13.80
N THR A 20 2.68 6.28 -14.84
CA THR A 20 2.49 4.84 -14.66
C THR A 20 3.84 4.15 -14.60
N ILE A 21 4.10 3.43 -13.51
CA ILE A 21 5.31 2.61 -13.32
C ILE A 21 4.91 1.18 -12.95
N PHE A 22 5.89 0.28 -12.88
CA PHE A 22 5.62 -1.13 -12.64
C PHE A 22 6.19 -1.62 -11.32
N TYR A 23 5.34 -2.25 -10.53
CA TYR A 23 5.73 -3.05 -9.38
C TYR A 23 6.10 -4.45 -9.83
N ILE A 24 7.34 -4.86 -9.55
CA ILE A 24 7.81 -6.21 -9.86
C ILE A 24 7.45 -7.12 -8.71
N VAL A 25 6.72 -8.21 -9.01
CA VAL A 25 6.28 -9.17 -8.00
C VAL A 25 6.40 -10.60 -8.53
N GLY A 26 6.47 -11.57 -7.63
CA GLY A 26 6.49 -12.99 -7.97
C GLY A 26 7.74 -13.42 -8.75
N VAL A 27 8.88 -12.76 -8.52
CA VAL A 27 10.15 -13.15 -9.15
C VAL A 27 10.57 -14.50 -8.62
N CYS A 28 10.47 -15.53 -9.46
CA CYS A 28 10.88 -16.86 -9.06
C CYS A 28 11.58 -17.61 -10.21
N THR A 29 12.40 -18.57 -9.82
CA THR A 29 13.06 -19.52 -10.72
C THR A 29 12.89 -20.91 -10.14
N ASP A 30 12.43 -21.84 -10.97
CA ASP A 30 12.30 -23.24 -10.61
C ASP A 30 13.61 -23.77 -10.03
N LYS A 31 13.53 -24.58 -8.99
CA LYS A 31 14.66 -25.05 -8.20
C LYS A 31 15.76 -25.69 -9.04
N GLU A 32 15.38 -26.46 -10.07
CA GLU A 32 16.33 -27.14 -10.98
C GLU A 32 17.05 -26.19 -11.94
N TYR A 33 16.52 -24.98 -12.12
CA TYR A 33 17.06 -23.96 -13.04
C TYR A 33 17.72 -22.77 -12.32
N ARG A 34 17.81 -22.79 -10.98
CA ARG A 34 18.51 -21.77 -10.21
C ARG A 34 20.00 -21.76 -10.52
N HIS A 35 20.65 -20.62 -10.32
CA HIS A 35 22.07 -20.40 -10.58
C HIS A 35 22.54 -20.62 -12.03
N LYS A 36 21.61 -20.65 -13.00
CA LYS A 36 21.88 -20.80 -14.44
C LYS A 36 21.63 -19.54 -15.25
N GLY A 37 21.51 -18.38 -14.59
CA GLY A 37 21.33 -17.08 -15.25
C GLY A 37 19.92 -16.74 -15.74
N TYR A 38 18.91 -17.59 -15.52
CA TYR A 38 17.54 -17.32 -16.00
C TYR A 38 16.93 -16.05 -15.43
N MET A 39 17.07 -15.80 -14.12
CA MET A 39 16.60 -14.58 -13.49
C MET A 39 17.30 -13.34 -14.07
N ASP A 40 18.61 -13.38 -14.24
CA ASP A 40 19.41 -12.31 -14.80
C ASP A 40 18.95 -11.95 -16.23
N PHE A 41 18.81 -12.96 -17.08
CA PHE A 41 18.32 -12.78 -18.45
C PHE A 41 16.92 -12.17 -18.46
N MET A 42 16.01 -12.67 -17.64
CA MET A 42 14.63 -12.19 -17.55
C MET A 42 14.57 -10.73 -17.08
N LEU A 43 15.26 -10.36 -15.99
CA LEU A 43 15.28 -8.99 -15.49
C LEU A 43 15.88 -8.02 -16.51
N LYS A 44 17.00 -8.37 -17.14
CA LYS A 44 17.63 -7.53 -18.18
C LYS A 44 16.71 -7.33 -19.39
N THR A 45 16.00 -8.39 -19.79
CA THR A 45 15.03 -8.31 -20.90
C THR A 45 13.90 -7.35 -20.56
N VAL A 46 13.33 -7.48 -19.36
CA VAL A 46 12.25 -6.61 -18.87
C VAL A 46 12.72 -5.16 -18.78
N PHE A 47 13.89 -4.91 -18.20
CA PHE A 47 14.42 -3.55 -18.07
C PHE A 47 14.69 -2.92 -19.44
N GLY A 48 15.24 -3.68 -20.41
CA GLY A 48 15.43 -3.20 -21.77
C GLY A 48 14.11 -2.81 -22.44
N LYS A 49 13.05 -3.59 -22.24
CA LYS A 49 11.72 -3.26 -22.75
C LYS A 49 11.19 -1.97 -22.12
N LEU A 50 11.17 -1.89 -20.80
CA LEU A 50 10.64 -0.73 -20.07
C LEU A 50 11.44 0.55 -20.34
N TYR A 51 12.74 0.44 -20.52
CA TYR A 51 13.60 1.55 -20.95
C TYR A 51 13.17 2.10 -22.33
N ASN A 52 12.94 1.21 -23.31
CA ASN A 52 12.46 1.61 -24.63
C ASN A 52 11.04 2.22 -24.60
N GLU A 53 10.24 1.89 -23.60
CA GLU A 53 8.91 2.46 -23.36
C GLU A 53 8.98 3.77 -22.52
N ASN A 54 10.18 4.29 -22.24
CA ASN A 54 10.42 5.47 -21.40
C ASN A 54 9.84 5.38 -19.99
N VAL A 55 9.76 4.19 -19.42
CA VAL A 55 9.40 3.99 -18.02
C VAL A 55 10.58 4.46 -17.15
N PRO A 56 10.39 5.46 -16.26
CA PRO A 56 11.50 6.09 -15.57
C PRO A 56 12.19 5.18 -14.56
N PHE A 57 11.44 4.29 -13.91
CA PHE A 57 11.95 3.30 -12.96
C PHE A 57 10.92 2.21 -12.69
N VAL A 58 11.35 1.19 -12.00
CA VAL A 58 10.51 0.11 -11.46
C VAL A 58 10.80 -0.03 -9.97
N TYR A 59 9.87 -0.60 -9.23
CA TYR A 59 10.05 -0.84 -7.80
C TYR A 59 9.60 -2.24 -7.40
N LEU A 60 10.08 -2.70 -6.26
CA LEU A 60 9.71 -3.99 -5.68
C LEU A 60 9.92 -3.97 -4.16
N MET A 61 9.30 -4.91 -3.47
CA MET A 61 9.61 -5.25 -2.10
C MET A 61 10.51 -6.51 -2.12
N PRO A 62 11.79 -6.41 -1.76
CA PRO A 62 12.72 -7.51 -1.91
C PRO A 62 12.62 -8.52 -0.77
N ALA A 63 12.63 -9.82 -1.06
CA ALA A 63 12.89 -10.85 -0.05
C ALA A 63 14.32 -10.70 0.55
N SER A 64 15.26 -10.18 -0.24
CA SER A 64 16.60 -9.80 0.18
C SER A 64 17.15 -8.73 -0.76
N GLU A 65 17.61 -7.60 -0.22
CA GLU A 65 18.20 -6.50 -0.99
C GLU A 65 19.41 -6.95 -1.83
N LYS A 66 20.21 -7.88 -1.29
CA LYS A 66 21.41 -8.40 -1.96
C LYS A 66 21.12 -9.01 -3.33
N ILE A 67 19.91 -9.50 -3.56
CA ILE A 67 19.50 -10.09 -4.85
C ILE A 67 19.37 -9.01 -5.92
N TYR A 68 18.87 -7.81 -5.56
CA TYR A 68 18.49 -6.77 -6.51
C TYR A 68 19.50 -5.62 -6.61
N THR A 69 20.35 -5.43 -5.61
CA THR A 69 21.42 -4.42 -5.63
C THR A 69 22.33 -4.51 -6.89
N PRO A 70 22.69 -5.70 -7.41
CA PRO A 70 23.50 -5.80 -8.65
C PRO A 70 22.79 -5.25 -9.90
N TYR A 71 21.45 -5.14 -9.87
CA TYR A 71 20.63 -4.59 -10.95
C TYR A 71 20.35 -3.09 -10.80
N GLY A 72 21.00 -2.42 -9.85
CA GLY A 72 20.86 -0.97 -9.65
C GLY A 72 19.76 -0.57 -8.67
N PHE A 73 19.05 -1.52 -8.06
CA PHE A 73 18.05 -1.20 -7.02
C PHE A 73 18.71 -0.61 -5.78
N ARG A 74 17.99 0.30 -5.15
CA ARG A 74 18.37 0.97 -3.89
C ARG A 74 17.17 1.01 -2.97
N GLY A 75 17.41 0.88 -1.66
CA GLY A 75 16.38 1.10 -0.66
C GLY A 75 15.91 2.56 -0.68
N MET A 76 14.61 2.77 -0.79
CA MET A 76 13.99 4.09 -0.79
C MET A 76 13.28 4.38 0.52
N TYR A 77 12.49 3.42 0.99
CA TYR A 77 11.69 3.53 2.20
C TYR A 77 11.83 2.26 3.04
N ASN A 78 11.77 2.43 4.35
CA ASN A 78 11.61 1.32 5.27
C ASN A 78 10.11 1.13 5.54
N VAL A 79 9.67 -0.12 5.53
CA VAL A 79 8.32 -0.46 6.02
C VAL A 79 8.37 -0.37 7.54
N THR A 80 7.57 0.53 8.10
CA THR A 80 7.39 0.61 9.55
C THR A 80 6.34 -0.41 9.94
N SER A 81 6.72 -1.37 10.77
CA SER A 81 5.78 -2.28 11.42
C SER A 81 5.66 -1.91 12.90
N PHE A 82 4.44 -1.98 13.42
CA PHE A 82 4.19 -1.85 14.85
C PHE A 82 3.24 -2.95 15.29
N LYS A 83 3.42 -3.41 16.52
CA LYS A 83 2.53 -4.38 17.14
C LYS A 83 1.63 -3.65 18.14
N ALA A 84 0.33 -3.68 17.90
CA ALA A 84 -0.62 -3.22 18.91
C ALA A 84 -0.59 -4.19 20.11
N LEU A 85 -0.32 -3.67 21.28
CA LEU A 85 -0.38 -4.44 22.51
C LEU A 85 -1.79 -4.31 23.11
N LYS A 86 -2.45 -5.44 23.36
CA LYS A 86 -3.73 -5.45 24.05
C LYS A 86 -3.52 -4.90 25.48
N ARG A 87 -4.22 -3.83 25.82
CA ARG A 87 -4.17 -3.28 27.17
C ARG A 87 -4.90 -4.22 28.13
N GLU A 88 -4.23 -4.63 29.20
CA GLU A 88 -4.81 -5.48 30.23
C GLU A 88 -5.85 -4.75 31.10
N ASP A 89 -5.80 -3.41 31.12
CA ASP A 89 -6.64 -2.56 31.97
C ASP A 89 -7.98 -2.14 31.34
N GLY A 90 -8.26 -2.56 30.09
CA GLY A 90 -9.50 -2.20 29.38
C GLY A 90 -9.69 -0.68 29.21
N GLY A 91 -8.62 0.08 29.39
CA GLY A 91 -8.66 1.55 29.41
C GLY A 91 -8.99 2.11 28.04
N LYS A 92 -10.17 2.71 27.90
CA LYS A 92 -10.53 3.52 26.75
C LYS A 92 -9.69 4.80 26.79
N VAL A 93 -8.82 5.00 25.80
CA VAL A 93 -8.16 6.31 25.61
C VAL A 93 -9.18 7.23 24.96
N TYR A 94 -10.03 7.82 25.76
CA TYR A 94 -10.89 8.90 25.29
C TYR A 94 -10.12 10.22 25.36
N ASN A 95 -9.56 10.66 24.27
CA ASN A 95 -9.39 12.09 24.01
C ASN A 95 -10.74 12.59 23.49
N GLY A 96 -11.27 13.66 24.03
CA GLY A 96 -12.64 14.16 23.79
C GLY A 96 -13.04 14.52 22.35
N CYS A 97 -12.22 14.20 21.35
CA CYS A 97 -12.52 14.29 19.91
C CYS A 97 -13.21 13.03 19.35
N ILE A 98 -13.29 11.94 20.11
CA ILE A 98 -13.72 10.60 19.62
C ILE A 98 -15.25 10.45 19.61
N GLU A 99 -15.96 11.20 20.43
CA GLU A 99 -17.42 11.05 20.64
C GLU A 99 -18.27 11.38 19.39
N SER A 100 -17.69 12.04 18.37
CA SER A 100 -18.39 12.42 17.13
C SER A 100 -17.89 11.70 15.87
N CYS A 101 -17.01 10.73 16.02
CA CYS A 101 -16.43 10.01 14.86
C CYS A 101 -17.17 8.70 14.59
N ASP A 102 -17.41 8.44 13.30
CA ASP A 102 -18.04 7.23 12.79
C ASP A 102 -17.05 6.45 11.92
N ILE A 103 -17.02 5.13 12.02
CA ILE A 103 -16.23 4.29 11.14
C ILE A 103 -17.17 3.62 10.13
N LYS A 104 -16.88 3.83 8.84
CA LYS A 104 -17.54 3.17 7.72
C LYS A 104 -16.60 2.19 7.05
N GLU A 105 -17.14 1.11 6.50
CA GLU A 105 -16.43 0.31 5.51
C GLU A 105 -16.51 0.98 4.14
N PHE A 106 -15.53 0.71 3.28
CA PHE A 106 -15.47 1.31 1.94
C PHE A 106 -16.74 1.05 1.10
N ASP A 107 -17.36 -0.12 1.27
CA ASP A 107 -18.58 -0.46 0.53
C ASP A 107 -19.81 0.34 0.98
N ASP A 108 -19.78 0.90 2.18
CA ASP A 108 -20.87 1.73 2.73
C ASP A 108 -20.75 3.21 2.32
N LEU A 109 -19.66 3.57 1.62
CA LEU A 109 -19.46 4.93 1.17
C LEU A 109 -20.31 5.26 -0.06
N SER A 110 -20.91 6.43 -0.04
CA SER A 110 -21.46 7.05 -1.25
C SER A 110 -20.32 7.44 -2.22
N GLU A 111 -20.66 7.61 -3.51
CA GLU A 111 -19.68 8.04 -4.52
C GLU A 111 -19.01 9.38 -4.18
N ARG A 112 -19.73 10.28 -3.51
CA ARG A 112 -19.16 11.54 -3.02
C ARG A 112 -18.11 11.29 -1.94
N GLU A 113 -18.37 10.42 -0.98
CA GLU A 113 -17.45 10.08 0.10
C GLU A 113 -16.20 9.36 -0.42
N LYS A 114 -16.32 8.51 -1.44
CA LYS A 114 -15.17 7.89 -2.13
C LYS A 114 -14.25 8.93 -2.79
N ILE A 115 -14.84 9.95 -3.42
CA ILE A 115 -14.08 11.07 -3.98
C ILE A 115 -13.36 11.85 -2.89
N GLU A 116 -14.04 12.14 -1.78
CA GLU A 116 -13.41 12.85 -0.63
C GLU A 116 -12.31 12.02 0.02
N LEU A 117 -12.47 10.68 0.12
CA LEU A 117 -11.42 9.78 0.57
C LEU A 117 -10.16 9.87 -0.29
N SER A 118 -10.32 9.83 -1.62
CA SER A 118 -9.20 9.97 -2.56
C SER A 118 -8.49 11.32 -2.44
N LYS A 119 -9.25 12.41 -2.29
CA LYS A 119 -8.69 13.75 -2.05
C LYS A 119 -7.94 13.84 -0.72
N TYR A 120 -8.52 13.29 0.35
CA TYR A 120 -7.90 13.23 1.67
C TYR A 120 -6.56 12.50 1.61
N ALA A 121 -6.53 11.30 1.00
CA ALA A 121 -5.33 10.51 0.85
C ALA A 121 -4.24 11.26 0.06
N ALA A 122 -4.60 11.86 -1.08
CA ALA A 122 -3.68 12.64 -1.89
C ALA A 122 -3.09 13.82 -1.08
N MET A 123 -3.94 14.59 -0.39
CA MET A 123 -3.52 15.73 0.43
C MET A 123 -2.54 15.31 1.53
N LYS A 124 -2.79 14.19 2.21
CA LYS A 124 -1.91 13.70 3.28
C LYS A 124 -0.57 13.22 2.74
N LEU A 125 -0.60 12.42 1.68
CA LEU A 125 0.62 11.84 1.10
C LEU A 125 1.50 12.90 0.42
N GLU A 126 0.93 13.89 -0.26
CA GLU A 126 1.67 15.00 -0.87
C GLU A 126 2.43 15.87 0.14
N ARG A 127 2.02 15.88 1.41
CA ARG A 127 2.74 16.60 2.48
C ARG A 127 4.00 15.87 2.96
N GLU A 128 4.03 14.56 2.82
CA GLU A 128 5.07 13.71 3.40
C GLU A 128 5.98 13.09 2.35
N PHE A 129 5.48 12.88 1.12
CA PHE A 129 6.18 12.12 0.09
C PHE A 129 6.19 12.83 -1.25
N GLU A 130 7.35 12.86 -1.88
CA GLU A 130 7.52 13.34 -3.26
C GLU A 130 7.18 12.25 -4.31
N CYS A 131 7.16 10.99 -3.88
CA CYS A 131 6.84 9.84 -4.71
C CYS A 131 5.96 8.86 -3.92
N PHE A 132 4.74 8.62 -4.40
CA PHE A 132 3.80 7.67 -3.79
C PHE A 132 2.81 7.14 -4.83
N VAL A 133 2.23 5.98 -4.58
CA VAL A 133 1.14 5.44 -5.42
C VAL A 133 -0.09 6.32 -5.27
N ASP A 134 -0.68 6.72 -6.40
CA ASP A 134 -1.89 7.57 -6.42
C ASP A 134 -3.07 6.81 -5.78
N ARG A 135 -3.68 7.41 -4.77
CA ARG A 135 -4.81 6.84 -4.02
C ARG A 135 -6.13 7.30 -4.61
N ASP A 136 -6.32 7.06 -5.91
CA ASP A 136 -7.59 7.36 -6.56
C ASP A 136 -8.68 6.33 -6.23
N ASN A 137 -9.91 6.55 -6.70
CA ASN A 137 -11.03 5.64 -6.45
C ASN A 137 -10.73 4.21 -6.93
N SER A 138 -10.09 4.06 -8.09
CA SER A 138 -9.73 2.76 -8.65
C SER A 138 -8.77 2.01 -7.74
N TYR A 139 -7.81 2.72 -7.15
CA TYR A 139 -6.90 2.16 -6.15
C TYR A 139 -7.65 1.61 -4.94
N PHE A 140 -8.56 2.41 -4.36
CA PHE A 140 -9.33 1.97 -3.18
C PHE A 140 -10.27 0.81 -3.50
N GLU A 141 -10.94 0.82 -4.66
CA GLU A 141 -11.78 -0.29 -5.11
C GLU A 141 -10.99 -1.60 -5.24
N HIS A 142 -9.78 -1.50 -5.82
CA HIS A 142 -8.90 -2.66 -5.97
C HIS A 142 -8.41 -3.17 -4.61
N LYS A 143 -7.96 -2.26 -3.75
CA LYS A 143 -7.50 -2.61 -2.40
C LYS A 143 -8.62 -3.17 -1.52
N ASN A 144 -9.84 -2.64 -1.61
CA ASN A 144 -10.97 -3.19 -0.87
C ASN A 144 -11.26 -4.64 -1.27
N LYS A 145 -11.21 -4.96 -2.58
CA LYS A 145 -11.35 -6.36 -3.04
C LYS A 145 -10.22 -7.26 -2.54
N GLU A 146 -9.00 -6.75 -2.54
CA GLU A 146 -7.81 -7.47 -2.04
C GLU A 146 -7.94 -7.76 -0.53
N MET A 147 -8.26 -6.73 0.26
CA MET A 147 -8.46 -6.89 1.71
C MET A 147 -9.59 -7.88 2.03
N LYS A 148 -10.72 -7.76 1.35
CA LYS A 148 -11.87 -8.70 1.56
C LYS A 148 -11.55 -10.14 1.17
N ALA A 149 -10.69 -10.37 0.18
CA ALA A 149 -10.22 -11.71 -0.16
C ALA A 149 -9.36 -12.36 0.95
N CYS A 150 -8.78 -11.54 1.83
CA CYS A 150 -8.00 -11.95 3.00
C CYS A 150 -8.74 -11.65 4.32
N GLU A 151 -10.08 -11.75 4.33
CA GLU A 151 -10.95 -11.54 5.49
C GLU A 151 -10.76 -10.18 6.20
N GLY A 152 -10.25 -9.18 5.48
CA GLY A 152 -10.04 -7.82 5.96
C GLY A 152 -11.00 -6.80 5.36
N SER A 153 -10.71 -5.53 5.56
CA SER A 153 -11.51 -4.42 5.02
C SER A 153 -10.69 -3.13 4.88
N VAL A 154 -11.27 -2.16 4.18
CA VAL A 154 -10.83 -0.77 4.20
C VAL A 154 -11.81 0.02 5.07
N LEU A 155 -11.30 0.57 6.17
CA LEU A 155 -12.06 1.34 7.15
C LEU A 155 -11.78 2.82 6.95
N ILE A 156 -12.83 3.62 7.01
CA ILE A 156 -12.77 5.08 6.85
C ILE A 156 -13.35 5.74 8.08
N LEU A 157 -12.56 6.61 8.70
CA LEU A 157 -13.00 7.42 9.83
C LEU A 157 -13.64 8.70 9.30
N MET A 158 -14.88 8.92 9.69
CA MET A 158 -15.68 10.09 9.31
C MET A 158 -16.01 10.93 10.54
N ARG A 159 -16.00 12.25 10.38
CA ARG A 159 -16.51 13.19 11.38
C ARG A 159 -17.25 14.33 10.68
N ASP A 160 -18.49 14.56 11.03
CA ASP A 160 -19.35 15.62 10.45
C ASP A 160 -19.44 15.55 8.91
N GLY A 161 -19.32 14.33 8.34
CA GLY A 161 -19.33 14.07 6.90
C GLY A 161 -18.00 14.28 6.19
N GLU A 162 -16.92 14.57 6.91
CA GLU A 162 -15.56 14.71 6.39
C GLU A 162 -14.71 13.48 6.71
N VAL A 163 -13.78 13.13 5.81
CA VAL A 163 -12.81 12.04 6.02
C VAL A 163 -11.70 12.53 6.94
N MET A 164 -11.49 11.83 8.05
CA MET A 164 -10.45 12.12 9.05
C MET A 164 -9.30 11.13 9.01
N GLY A 165 -9.49 9.99 8.35
CA GLY A 165 -8.48 8.96 8.21
C GLY A 165 -9.01 7.72 7.52
N TYR A 166 -8.10 6.83 7.14
CA TYR A 166 -8.44 5.49 6.70
C TYR A 166 -7.40 4.48 7.16
N ALA A 167 -7.82 3.22 7.26
CA ALA A 167 -6.95 2.08 7.50
C ALA A 167 -7.34 0.90 6.61
N MET A 168 -6.36 0.14 6.17
CA MET A 168 -6.53 -1.11 5.44
C MET A 168 -5.96 -2.23 6.29
N TYR A 169 -6.72 -3.27 6.50
CA TYR A 169 -6.25 -4.44 7.24
C TYR A 169 -6.64 -5.73 6.53
N LEU A 170 -5.88 -6.77 6.79
CA LEU A 170 -6.19 -8.15 6.44
C LEU A 170 -6.18 -9.01 7.71
N CYS A 171 -6.84 -10.17 7.67
CA CYS A 171 -6.94 -11.06 8.80
C CYS A 171 -6.93 -12.52 8.34
N GLU A 172 -5.75 -13.02 7.94
CA GLU A 172 -5.60 -14.44 7.59
C GLU A 172 -5.48 -15.31 8.86
N ASP A 173 -4.55 -14.98 9.74
CA ASP A 173 -4.35 -15.64 11.04
C ASP A 173 -4.55 -14.65 12.19
N GLU A 174 -3.88 -13.52 12.14
CA GLU A 174 -4.03 -12.39 13.08
C GLU A 174 -4.28 -11.10 12.26
N PRO A 175 -5.02 -10.11 12.83
CA PRO A 175 -5.23 -8.84 12.15
C PRO A 175 -3.91 -8.11 11.89
N GLU A 176 -3.66 -7.76 10.63
CA GLU A 176 -2.50 -6.98 10.21
C GLU A 176 -2.95 -5.70 9.50
N VAL A 177 -2.51 -4.55 10.01
CA VAL A 177 -2.74 -3.26 9.34
C VAL A 177 -1.70 -3.09 8.24
N VAL A 178 -2.17 -3.07 7.00
CA VAL A 178 -1.34 -2.93 5.79
C VAL A 178 -0.99 -1.47 5.51
N GLU A 179 -1.96 -0.59 5.69
CA GLU A 179 -1.80 0.85 5.49
C GLU A 179 -2.73 1.61 6.46
N MET A 180 -2.23 2.68 7.04
CA MET A 180 -3.03 3.62 7.84
C MET A 180 -2.58 5.04 7.55
N VAL A 181 -3.52 5.91 7.22
CA VAL A 181 -3.30 7.34 7.01
C VAL A 181 -4.32 8.11 7.82
N ALA A 182 -3.85 8.68 8.92
CA ALA A 182 -4.66 9.49 9.83
C ALA A 182 -3.75 10.43 10.62
N ASP A 183 -4.31 11.50 11.16
CA ASP A 183 -3.58 12.29 12.15
C ASP A 183 -3.42 11.48 13.44
N LYS A 184 -2.35 11.74 14.18
CA LYS A 184 -1.94 10.96 15.36
C LYS A 184 -3.07 10.80 16.40
N GLU A 185 -3.92 11.80 16.53
CA GLU A 185 -5.06 11.78 17.46
C GLU A 185 -6.15 10.77 17.09
N TYR A 186 -6.19 10.30 15.83
CA TYR A 186 -7.18 9.36 15.30
C TYR A 186 -6.64 7.93 15.14
N THR A 187 -5.32 7.72 15.24
CA THR A 187 -4.73 6.38 15.03
C THR A 187 -5.25 5.33 16.00
N ASP A 188 -5.45 5.71 17.25
CA ASP A 188 -5.92 4.78 18.30
C ASP A 188 -7.33 4.25 18.01
N ILE A 189 -8.16 5.01 17.27
CA ILE A 189 -9.53 4.61 16.92
C ILE A 189 -9.55 3.38 16.01
N PHE A 190 -8.59 3.29 15.08
CA PHE A 190 -8.49 2.15 14.17
C PHE A 190 -7.94 0.89 14.85
N VAL A 191 -7.19 1.04 15.93
CA VAL A 191 -6.57 -0.08 16.66
C VAL A 191 -7.56 -0.73 17.63
N GLU A 192 -8.60 0.00 18.06
CA GLU A 192 -9.62 -0.51 18.99
C GLU A 192 -10.79 -1.25 18.31
N LYS A 193 -10.89 -1.21 16.98
CA LYS A 193 -11.93 -1.87 16.17
C LYS A 193 -11.43 -3.18 15.58
#